data_eb4277a734ed536fea51f4d07668269d
#
_entry.id   eb4277a734ed536fea51f4d07668269d
#
_cell.length_a   1.000
_cell.length_b   1.000
_cell.length_c   1.000
_cell.angle_alpha   90.00
_cell.angle_beta   90.00
_cell.angle_gamma   90.00
#
_symmetry.space_group_name_H-M   'P 1'
#
loop_
_entity.id
_entity.type
_entity.pdbx_description
1 polymer ?
#
loop_
_entity_poly.entity_id
_entity_poly.type
_entity_poly.pdbx_seq_one_letter_code
_entity_poly.pdbx_strand_id
1 'polypeptide(L)'
;MIARLFLIACLLVTACGGYDHTAAPSLETILSDTPAQTLSEYGLFTDRAAETPANRVLAYDLVNPLFSDHAVKHRFVFVPGGEQAIYSDTDVFSFPVGTVLVKTFSFAPDMRTPETDRYKVETRLLIHKEDGWAAFPYIWNASGTEATYAPAGKQLNIDMIDPSGTPLGIRYAIPNKNQCKTCHQSGDSVLPIGPKARNLNHDGPTGFGQLSNWQARGIIDGVPAHPPVVPPVWESSLPVESRARAYLDINCAHCHKADGSASNSGLWLGWTETEPVKLGLGKHPTAAGRGSGGRSMVVEPGQPDQSILVFRMASDEAGIAMPELGRSVIDEDGLLLVREWIESLDGRE
;
A
#
# COMPACT_ATOMS: atom_id res chain seq x y z
N MET A 1 -52.95 -39.44 -48.37
CA MET A 1 -51.73 -38.61 -48.41
C MET A 1 -51.62 -37.92 -47.05
N ILE A 2 -50.76 -38.43 -46.17
CA ILE A 2 -50.59 -37.92 -44.80
C ILE A 2 -49.22 -37.20 -44.76
N ALA A 3 -49.25 -35.89 -44.64
CA ALA A 3 -48.06 -35.06 -44.49
C ALA A 3 -47.55 -35.12 -43.05
N ARG A 4 -46.32 -35.62 -42.87
CA ARG A 4 -45.62 -35.59 -41.57
C ARG A 4 -44.86 -34.26 -41.44
N LEU A 5 -45.29 -33.42 -40.49
CA LEU A 5 -44.54 -32.25 -40.02
C LEU A 5 -43.41 -32.73 -39.10
N PHE A 6 -42.18 -32.44 -39.46
CA PHE A 6 -41.02 -32.56 -38.55
C PHE A 6 -40.84 -31.25 -37.80
N LEU A 7 -41.06 -31.29 -36.51
CA LEU A 7 -40.72 -30.18 -35.59
C LEU A 7 -39.22 -30.33 -35.24
N ILE A 8 -38.40 -29.37 -35.72
CA ILE A 8 -37.00 -29.24 -35.28
C ILE A 8 -37.01 -28.39 -34.01
N ALA A 9 -36.81 -29.02 -32.87
CA ALA A 9 -36.56 -28.34 -31.61
C ALA A 9 -35.09 -27.88 -31.59
N CYS A 10 -34.86 -26.55 -31.76
CA CYS A 10 -33.57 -25.93 -31.47
C CYS A 10 -33.38 -25.87 -29.95
N LEU A 11 -32.54 -26.74 -29.41
CA LEU A 11 -31.99 -26.61 -28.06
C LEU A 11 -31.00 -25.44 -28.03
N LEU A 12 -31.42 -24.31 -27.54
CA LEU A 12 -30.54 -23.23 -27.11
C LEU A 12 -29.82 -23.67 -25.82
N VAL A 13 -28.61 -24.19 -25.94
CA VAL A 13 -27.73 -24.37 -24.78
C VAL A 13 -27.19 -22.99 -24.40
N THR A 14 -27.85 -22.33 -23.46
CA THR A 14 -27.28 -21.20 -22.73
C THR A 14 -26.18 -21.75 -21.84
N ALA A 15 -24.93 -21.62 -22.26
CA ALA A 15 -23.78 -21.81 -21.41
C ALA A 15 -23.78 -20.69 -20.35
N CYS A 16 -24.44 -20.91 -19.24
CA CYS A 16 -24.16 -20.18 -17.99
C CYS A 16 -22.75 -20.61 -17.59
N GLY A 17 -21.75 -19.79 -17.90
CA GLY A 17 -20.43 -19.90 -17.32
C GLY A 17 -20.55 -19.64 -15.82
N GLY A 18 -20.81 -20.69 -15.04
CA GLY A 18 -20.74 -20.61 -13.59
C GLY A 18 -19.30 -20.27 -13.20
N TYR A 19 -19.11 -19.17 -12.49
CA TYR A 19 -17.83 -18.86 -11.86
C TYR A 19 -17.52 -19.96 -10.86
N ASP A 20 -16.39 -20.66 -11.10
CA ASP A 20 -15.91 -21.69 -10.18
C ASP A 20 -15.28 -21.01 -8.95
N HIS A 21 -16.05 -20.82 -7.91
CA HIS A 21 -15.61 -20.27 -6.63
C HIS A 21 -14.60 -21.16 -5.89
N THR A 22 -14.26 -22.33 -6.41
CA THR A 22 -13.31 -23.27 -5.84
C THR A 22 -11.91 -23.16 -6.44
N ALA A 23 -11.75 -22.43 -7.55
CA ALA A 23 -10.46 -22.27 -8.20
C ALA A 23 -9.47 -21.53 -7.30
N ALA A 24 -8.31 -22.10 -7.07
CA ALA A 24 -7.20 -21.49 -6.36
C ALA A 24 -6.28 -20.76 -7.36
N PRO A 25 -5.50 -19.75 -6.90
CA PRO A 25 -4.49 -19.12 -7.72
C PRO A 25 -3.48 -20.12 -8.31
N SER A 26 -2.98 -19.82 -9.51
CA SER A 26 -2.03 -20.68 -10.23
C SER A 26 -0.61 -20.47 -9.68
N LEU A 27 -0.09 -21.43 -8.92
CA LEU A 27 1.30 -21.38 -8.44
C LEU A 27 2.31 -21.46 -9.60
N GLU A 28 2.01 -22.15 -10.67
CA GLU A 28 2.85 -22.19 -11.89
C GLU A 28 3.02 -20.79 -12.47
N THR A 29 1.93 -20.04 -12.62
CA THR A 29 1.95 -18.65 -13.12
C THR A 29 2.65 -17.72 -12.11
N ILE A 30 2.35 -17.87 -10.81
CA ILE A 30 2.94 -17.06 -9.73
C ILE A 30 4.46 -17.22 -9.70
N LEU A 31 4.98 -18.42 -9.84
CA LEU A 31 6.41 -18.73 -9.77
C LEU A 31 7.14 -18.63 -11.10
N SER A 32 6.43 -18.46 -12.22
CA SER A 32 7.05 -18.30 -13.54
C SER A 32 8.03 -17.11 -13.59
N ASP A 33 9.18 -17.29 -14.22
CA ASP A 33 10.18 -16.22 -14.43
C ASP A 33 9.62 -15.08 -15.29
N THR A 34 8.70 -15.40 -16.19
CA THR A 34 8.02 -14.41 -17.03
C THR A 34 6.71 -14.00 -16.37
N PRO A 35 6.53 -12.71 -16.05
CA PRO A 35 5.26 -12.20 -15.52
C PRO A 35 4.11 -12.46 -16.50
N ALA A 36 2.95 -12.85 -15.99
CA ALA A 36 1.74 -12.98 -16.79
C ALA A 36 1.40 -11.64 -17.48
N GLN A 37 0.87 -11.69 -18.69
CA GLN A 37 0.52 -10.48 -19.43
C GLN A 37 -0.76 -9.83 -18.91
N THR A 38 -1.66 -10.63 -18.33
CA THR A 38 -2.91 -10.15 -17.73
C THR A 38 -3.03 -10.59 -16.28
N LEU A 39 -3.74 -9.80 -15.48
CA LEU A 39 -3.96 -10.09 -14.06
C LEU A 39 -4.79 -11.38 -13.87
N SER A 40 -5.69 -11.68 -14.82
CA SER A 40 -6.53 -12.87 -14.79
C SER A 40 -5.75 -14.18 -14.77
N GLU A 41 -4.58 -14.24 -15.42
CA GLU A 41 -3.78 -15.44 -15.54
C GLU A 41 -3.29 -15.99 -14.19
N TYR A 42 -3.19 -15.13 -13.16
CA TYR A 42 -2.83 -15.55 -11.80
C TYR A 42 -3.95 -16.27 -11.06
N GLY A 43 -5.21 -16.10 -11.49
CA GLY A 43 -6.37 -16.69 -10.81
C GLY A 43 -6.66 -16.11 -9.41
N LEU A 44 -6.20 -14.89 -9.10
CA LEU A 44 -6.34 -14.27 -7.77
C LEU A 44 -7.78 -13.84 -7.46
N PHE A 45 -8.62 -13.66 -8.49
CA PHE A 45 -10.01 -13.23 -8.36
C PHE A 45 -10.94 -14.10 -9.19
N THR A 46 -12.08 -14.47 -8.62
CA THR A 46 -13.16 -15.14 -9.36
C THR A 46 -14.00 -14.14 -10.17
N ASP A 47 -14.12 -12.91 -9.67
CA ASP A 47 -14.63 -11.74 -10.38
C ASP A 47 -13.67 -10.57 -10.20
N ARG A 48 -12.98 -10.19 -11.28
CA ARG A 48 -12.00 -9.09 -11.24
C ARG A 48 -12.67 -7.72 -11.20
N ALA A 49 -13.85 -7.59 -11.81
CA ALA A 49 -14.57 -6.32 -11.80
C ALA A 49 -15.02 -5.96 -10.38
N ALA A 50 -15.57 -6.94 -9.65
CA ALA A 50 -16.00 -6.79 -8.27
C ALA A 50 -14.88 -7.03 -7.24
N GLU A 51 -13.66 -7.40 -7.67
CA GLU A 51 -12.55 -7.83 -6.79
C GLU A 51 -12.95 -8.95 -5.82
N THR A 52 -13.82 -9.88 -6.28
CA THR A 52 -14.17 -11.06 -5.49
C THR A 52 -12.99 -12.01 -5.43
N PRO A 53 -12.39 -12.23 -4.24
CA PRO A 53 -11.17 -13.02 -4.13
C PRO A 53 -11.43 -14.50 -4.43
N ALA A 54 -10.44 -15.16 -5.03
CA ALA A 54 -10.42 -16.59 -5.22
C ALA A 54 -10.19 -17.34 -3.88
N ASN A 55 -10.30 -18.67 -3.91
CA ASN A 55 -10.03 -19.48 -2.73
C ASN A 55 -8.63 -19.20 -2.18
N ARG A 56 -8.50 -19.07 -0.85
CA ARG A 56 -7.26 -18.71 -0.11
C ARG A 56 -6.71 -17.31 -0.36
N VAL A 57 -7.38 -16.48 -1.14
CA VAL A 57 -7.04 -15.05 -1.23
C VAL A 57 -7.90 -14.30 -0.21
N LEU A 58 -7.26 -13.61 0.74
CA LEU A 58 -7.96 -12.87 1.79
C LEU A 58 -7.80 -11.38 1.60
N ALA A 59 -8.90 -10.65 1.66
CA ALA A 59 -8.88 -9.20 1.78
C ALA A 59 -8.31 -8.82 3.16
N TYR A 60 -7.48 -7.76 3.19
CA TYR A 60 -6.98 -7.18 4.42
C TYR A 60 -6.85 -5.66 4.32
N ASP A 61 -6.79 -5.01 5.47
CA ASP A 61 -6.57 -3.58 5.54
C ASP A 61 -5.49 -3.22 6.56
N LEU A 62 -5.12 -1.96 6.62
CA LEU A 62 -4.14 -1.41 7.54
C LEU A 62 -4.81 -0.34 8.40
N VAL A 63 -4.48 -0.31 9.71
CA VAL A 63 -4.89 0.79 10.60
C VAL A 63 -4.52 2.14 9.99
N ASN A 64 -3.29 2.26 9.50
CA ASN A 64 -2.77 3.45 8.86
C ASN A 64 -2.29 3.13 7.45
N PRO A 65 -3.06 3.45 6.42
CA PRO A 65 -2.61 3.28 5.04
C PRO A 65 -1.63 4.38 4.63
N LEU A 66 -0.56 4.01 3.91
CA LEU A 66 0.36 4.96 3.28
C LEU A 66 -0.41 5.89 2.34
N PHE A 67 -0.17 7.21 2.42
CA PHE A 67 -0.76 8.20 1.52
C PHE A 67 -0.36 7.94 0.05
N SER A 68 -1.29 8.11 -0.88
CA SER A 68 -1.08 7.95 -2.32
C SER A 68 -2.15 8.74 -3.08
N ASP A 69 -2.03 10.07 -3.09
CA ASP A 69 -2.90 10.97 -3.87
C ASP A 69 -4.42 10.74 -3.63
N HIS A 70 -4.82 10.48 -2.39
CA HIS A 70 -6.19 10.13 -1.97
C HIS A 70 -6.75 8.82 -2.56
N ALA A 71 -5.98 8.04 -3.32
CA ALA A 71 -6.46 6.78 -3.88
C ALA A 71 -7.03 5.84 -2.82
N VAL A 72 -8.19 5.25 -3.09
CA VAL A 72 -8.70 4.08 -2.35
C VAL A 72 -7.80 2.89 -2.64
N LYS A 73 -7.49 2.11 -1.62
CA LYS A 73 -6.56 0.98 -1.74
C LYS A 73 -7.19 -0.29 -1.21
N HIS A 74 -7.49 -1.23 -2.10
CA HIS A 74 -7.87 -2.59 -1.73
C HIS A 74 -6.65 -3.50 -1.69
N ARG A 75 -6.56 -4.33 -0.67
CA ARG A 75 -5.42 -5.21 -0.46
C ARG A 75 -5.87 -6.64 -0.25
N PHE A 76 -5.09 -7.55 -0.83
CA PHE A 76 -5.34 -8.98 -0.67
C PHE A 76 -4.01 -9.70 -0.44
N VAL A 77 -4.09 -10.83 0.27
CA VAL A 77 -2.96 -11.73 0.49
C VAL A 77 -3.35 -13.13 0.04
N PHE A 78 -2.44 -13.77 -0.66
CA PHE A 78 -2.46 -15.18 -0.97
C PHE A 78 -1.21 -15.83 -0.39
N VAL A 79 -1.39 -16.93 0.36
CA VAL A 79 -0.31 -17.80 0.82
C VAL A 79 -0.57 -19.20 0.27
N PRO A 80 0.42 -19.88 -0.32
CA PRO A 80 0.26 -21.22 -0.86
C PRO A 80 -0.32 -22.23 0.12
N GLY A 81 -1.05 -23.22 -0.38
CA GLY A 81 -1.63 -24.26 0.46
C GLY A 81 -0.55 -25.09 1.17
N GLY A 82 -0.70 -25.31 2.46
CA GLY A 82 0.26 -26.03 3.29
C GLY A 82 1.39 -25.17 3.87
N GLU A 83 1.52 -23.91 3.43
CA GLU A 83 2.49 -22.95 3.92
C GLU A 83 1.80 -21.86 4.73
N GLN A 84 2.57 -21.21 5.62
CA GLN A 84 2.12 -20.11 6.47
C GLN A 84 3.23 -19.04 6.59
N ALA A 85 2.84 -17.78 6.73
CA ALA A 85 3.76 -16.74 7.14
C ALA A 85 4.15 -16.92 8.61
N ILE A 86 5.38 -16.58 8.95
CA ILE A 86 5.87 -16.56 10.33
C ILE A 86 5.67 -15.16 10.90
N TYR A 87 5.06 -15.09 12.07
CA TYR A 87 4.79 -13.86 12.79
C TYR A 87 6.08 -13.13 13.21
N SER A 88 6.01 -11.80 13.25
CA SER A 88 7.01 -10.91 13.86
C SER A 88 6.32 -9.77 14.59
N ASP A 89 6.79 -9.42 15.79
CA ASP A 89 6.28 -8.28 16.58
C ASP A 89 6.66 -6.93 15.94
N THR A 90 7.82 -6.83 15.35
CA THR A 90 8.42 -5.56 14.93
C THR A 90 8.45 -5.37 13.43
N ASP A 91 8.75 -6.44 12.69
CA ASP A 91 9.03 -6.40 11.27
C ASP A 91 7.85 -6.92 10.43
N VAL A 92 8.02 -6.84 9.12
CA VAL A 92 7.13 -7.52 8.18
C VAL A 92 7.20 -9.02 8.41
N PHE A 93 6.07 -9.71 8.34
CA PHE A 93 6.01 -11.16 8.49
C PHE A 93 6.89 -11.87 7.45
N SER A 94 7.51 -12.98 7.84
CA SER A 94 8.26 -13.82 6.91
C SER A 94 7.27 -14.70 6.13
N PHE A 95 6.99 -14.32 4.91
CA PHE A 95 6.09 -15.03 4.02
C PHE A 95 6.83 -16.13 3.24
N PRO A 96 6.21 -17.29 2.97
CA PRO A 96 6.80 -18.34 2.15
C PRO A 96 6.86 -17.96 0.66
N VAL A 97 7.71 -18.64 -0.09
CA VAL A 97 7.77 -18.55 -1.55
C VAL A 97 6.41 -18.90 -2.16
N GLY A 98 6.00 -18.17 -3.20
CA GLY A 98 4.69 -18.28 -3.82
C GLY A 98 3.62 -17.37 -3.18
N THR A 99 3.95 -16.64 -2.11
CA THR A 99 3.05 -15.61 -1.56
C THR A 99 2.86 -14.47 -2.55
N VAL A 100 1.63 -13.98 -2.64
CA VAL A 100 1.26 -12.79 -3.43
C VAL A 100 0.58 -11.77 -2.52
N LEU A 101 1.15 -10.57 -2.45
CA LEU A 101 0.48 -9.40 -1.89
C LEU A 101 -0.06 -8.55 -3.04
N VAL A 102 -1.35 -8.28 -2.99
CA VAL A 102 -2.08 -7.52 -4.03
C VAL A 102 -2.47 -6.17 -3.47
N LYS A 103 -2.29 -5.11 -4.25
CA LYS A 103 -2.73 -3.77 -3.90
C LYS A 103 -3.32 -3.08 -5.12
N THR A 104 -4.64 -2.91 -5.12
CA THR A 104 -5.38 -2.18 -6.16
C THR A 104 -5.59 -0.74 -5.74
N PHE A 105 -5.33 0.19 -6.63
CA PHE A 105 -5.56 1.63 -6.46
C PHE A 105 -6.73 2.04 -7.34
N SER A 106 -7.65 2.77 -6.72
CA SER A 106 -8.88 3.24 -7.36
C SER A 106 -9.14 4.70 -7.02
N PHE A 107 -9.85 5.38 -7.89
CA PHE A 107 -10.34 6.74 -7.69
C PHE A 107 -11.85 6.79 -7.95
N ALA A 108 -12.47 7.86 -7.52
CA ALA A 108 -13.84 8.22 -7.84
C ALA A 108 -13.89 9.68 -8.33
N PRO A 109 -14.90 10.09 -9.10
CA PRO A 109 -15.08 11.49 -9.47
C PRO A 109 -15.22 12.42 -8.26
N ASP A 110 -15.77 11.89 -7.15
CA ASP A 110 -15.89 12.58 -5.86
C ASP A 110 -15.33 11.71 -4.73
N MET A 111 -14.18 12.07 -4.20
CA MET A 111 -13.48 11.34 -3.14
C MET A 111 -14.09 11.54 -1.75
N ARG A 112 -15.15 12.36 -1.60
CA ARG A 112 -15.98 12.42 -0.38
C ARG A 112 -16.91 11.22 -0.28
N THR A 113 -17.24 10.61 -1.43
CA THR A 113 -18.06 9.40 -1.56
C THR A 113 -17.38 8.37 -2.46
N PRO A 114 -16.17 7.87 -2.08
CA PRO A 114 -15.30 7.11 -2.98
C PRO A 114 -15.86 5.75 -3.41
N GLU A 115 -16.95 5.29 -2.80
CA GLU A 115 -17.64 4.06 -3.22
C GLU A 115 -18.59 4.28 -4.41
N THR A 116 -18.92 5.53 -4.74
CA THR A 116 -19.78 5.89 -5.86
C THR A 116 -18.93 6.11 -7.12
N ASP A 117 -19.27 5.40 -8.21
CA ASP A 117 -18.59 5.48 -9.51
C ASP A 117 -17.06 5.28 -9.44
N ARG A 118 -16.61 4.47 -8.46
CA ARG A 118 -15.22 4.11 -8.30
C ARG A 118 -14.71 3.33 -9.50
N TYR A 119 -13.52 3.70 -10.00
CA TYR A 119 -12.82 3.00 -11.06
C TYR A 119 -11.40 2.63 -10.65
N LYS A 120 -10.97 1.43 -11.05
CA LYS A 120 -9.62 0.92 -10.79
C LYS A 120 -8.64 1.49 -11.80
N VAL A 121 -7.45 1.86 -11.33
CA VAL A 121 -6.39 2.46 -12.13
C VAL A 121 -5.24 1.48 -12.32
N GLU A 122 -4.74 0.95 -11.22
CA GLU A 122 -3.66 -0.03 -11.23
C GLU A 122 -3.83 -1.09 -10.14
N THR A 123 -3.25 -2.24 -10.38
CA THR A 123 -2.98 -3.26 -9.35
C THR A 123 -1.50 -3.56 -9.34
N ARG A 124 -0.88 -3.52 -8.18
CA ARG A 124 0.51 -3.94 -7.96
C ARG A 124 0.52 -5.28 -7.29
N LEU A 125 1.21 -6.23 -7.88
CA LEU A 125 1.53 -7.51 -7.25
C LEU A 125 2.94 -7.43 -6.69
N LEU A 126 3.11 -7.88 -5.44
CA LEU A 126 4.40 -8.18 -4.86
C LEU A 126 4.42 -9.70 -4.62
N ILE A 127 5.25 -10.40 -5.35
CA ILE A 127 5.31 -11.87 -5.37
C ILE A 127 6.63 -12.33 -4.75
N HIS A 128 6.56 -13.23 -3.77
CA HIS A 128 7.74 -13.87 -3.20
C HIS A 128 8.16 -15.05 -4.08
N LYS A 129 9.23 -14.86 -4.81
CA LYS A 129 9.86 -15.86 -5.68
C LYS A 129 11.01 -16.54 -4.97
N GLU A 130 11.63 -17.55 -5.59
CA GLU A 130 12.79 -18.27 -5.03
C GLU A 130 14.00 -17.35 -4.81
N ASP A 131 14.17 -16.32 -5.64
CA ASP A 131 15.23 -15.32 -5.57
C ASP A 131 14.86 -14.07 -4.76
N GLY A 132 13.69 -14.07 -4.10
CA GLY A 132 13.16 -12.98 -3.28
C GLY A 132 11.92 -12.31 -3.85
N TRP A 133 11.57 -11.15 -3.29
CA TRP A 133 10.35 -10.44 -3.68
C TRP A 133 10.53 -9.68 -4.99
N ALA A 134 9.54 -9.80 -5.88
CA ALA A 134 9.47 -9.10 -7.15
C ALA A 134 8.15 -8.33 -7.29
N ALA A 135 8.22 -7.09 -7.81
CA ALA A 135 7.07 -6.21 -7.97
C ALA A 135 6.64 -6.14 -9.44
N PHE A 136 5.32 -6.22 -9.68
CA PHE A 136 4.71 -6.25 -11.00
C PHE A 136 3.51 -5.29 -11.06
N PRO A 137 3.62 -4.15 -11.77
CA PRO A 137 2.50 -3.23 -11.96
C PRO A 137 1.60 -3.67 -13.12
N TYR A 138 0.29 -3.61 -12.93
CA TYR A 138 -0.77 -3.86 -13.90
C TYR A 138 -1.66 -2.65 -14.03
N ILE A 139 -2.03 -2.26 -15.25
CA ILE A 139 -2.90 -1.12 -15.54
C ILE A 139 -4.25 -1.64 -15.99
N TRP A 140 -5.32 -1.16 -15.38
CA TRP A 140 -6.70 -1.53 -15.70
C TRP A 140 -7.15 -0.89 -17.01
N ASN A 141 -7.92 -1.65 -17.79
CA ASN A 141 -8.66 -1.11 -18.92
C ASN A 141 -9.81 -0.21 -18.45
N ALA A 142 -10.34 0.61 -19.34
CA ALA A 142 -11.40 1.57 -19.01
C ALA A 142 -12.70 0.93 -18.50
N SER A 143 -12.98 -0.32 -18.88
CA SER A 143 -14.14 -1.06 -18.37
C SER A 143 -13.93 -1.70 -17.00
N GLY A 144 -12.72 -1.65 -16.45
CA GLY A 144 -12.38 -2.24 -15.15
C GLY A 144 -12.46 -3.77 -15.11
N THR A 145 -12.44 -4.44 -16.28
CA THR A 145 -12.62 -5.90 -16.38
C THR A 145 -11.32 -6.68 -16.46
N GLU A 146 -10.23 -6.05 -16.89
CA GLU A 146 -8.92 -6.67 -16.99
C GLU A 146 -7.81 -5.64 -16.76
N ALA A 147 -6.67 -6.12 -16.21
CA ALA A 147 -5.46 -5.32 -16.07
C ALA A 147 -4.29 -5.98 -16.79
N THR A 148 -3.49 -5.16 -17.49
CA THR A 148 -2.37 -5.61 -18.31
C THR A 148 -1.04 -5.21 -17.68
N TYR A 149 -0.04 -6.09 -17.74
CA TYR A 149 1.31 -5.86 -17.23
C TYR A 149 1.95 -4.63 -17.87
N ALA A 150 2.47 -3.73 -17.06
CA ALA A 150 3.01 -2.44 -17.47
C ALA A 150 4.37 -2.14 -16.82
N PRO A 151 5.45 -2.86 -17.16
CA PRO A 151 6.75 -2.72 -16.51
C PRO A 151 7.37 -1.33 -16.62
N ALA A 152 7.00 -0.55 -17.64
CA ALA A 152 7.45 0.84 -17.81
C ALA A 152 6.69 1.86 -16.94
N GLY A 153 5.61 1.43 -16.28
CA GLY A 153 4.70 2.33 -15.59
C GLY A 153 3.90 3.20 -16.57
N LYS A 154 3.17 4.17 -16.05
CA LYS A 154 2.38 5.12 -16.86
C LYS A 154 2.07 6.38 -16.06
N GLN A 155 1.90 7.50 -16.75
CA GLN A 155 1.28 8.69 -16.18
C GLN A 155 -0.16 8.80 -16.66
N LEU A 156 -1.07 9.12 -15.74
CA LEU A 156 -2.49 9.32 -16.00
C LEU A 156 -2.92 10.69 -15.46
N ASN A 157 -3.75 11.39 -16.21
CA ASN A 157 -4.44 12.57 -15.68
C ASN A 157 -5.72 12.08 -14.98
N ILE A 158 -5.91 12.48 -13.74
CA ILE A 158 -7.08 12.14 -12.92
C ILE A 158 -7.66 13.46 -12.42
N ASP A 159 -8.92 13.71 -12.76
CA ASP A 159 -9.70 14.84 -12.27
C ASP A 159 -10.70 14.31 -11.25
N MET A 160 -10.78 14.92 -10.07
CA MET A 160 -11.66 14.52 -8.99
C MET A 160 -12.03 15.71 -8.10
N ILE A 161 -13.04 15.53 -7.28
CA ILE A 161 -13.25 16.36 -6.09
C ILE A 161 -12.52 15.63 -4.94
N ASP A 162 -11.60 16.30 -4.29
CA ASP A 162 -10.83 15.72 -3.18
C ASP A 162 -11.69 15.49 -1.91
N PRO A 163 -11.17 14.83 -0.88
CA PRO A 163 -11.92 14.63 0.37
C PRO A 163 -12.34 15.93 1.08
N SER A 164 -11.68 17.07 0.81
CA SER A 164 -12.08 18.40 1.35
C SER A 164 -13.22 19.04 0.57
N GLY A 165 -13.56 18.54 -0.61
CA GLY A 165 -14.56 19.09 -1.52
C GLY A 165 -13.98 20.04 -2.57
N THR A 166 -12.66 20.11 -2.71
CA THR A 166 -11.97 20.97 -3.68
C THR A 166 -11.74 20.24 -5.00
N PRO A 167 -12.05 20.85 -6.17
CA PRO A 167 -11.68 20.26 -7.45
C PRO A 167 -10.16 20.12 -7.59
N LEU A 168 -9.70 18.92 -7.88
CA LEU A 168 -8.28 18.56 -7.95
C LEU A 168 -7.98 17.77 -9.22
N GLY A 169 -7.04 18.28 -10.02
CA GLY A 169 -6.46 17.56 -11.18
C GLY A 169 -5.04 17.11 -10.85
N ILE A 170 -4.75 15.82 -10.96
CA ILE A 170 -3.44 15.25 -10.66
C ILE A 170 -2.83 14.53 -11.88
N ARG A 171 -1.50 14.50 -11.91
CA ARG A 171 -0.73 13.65 -12.83
C ARG A 171 -0.28 12.41 -12.06
N TYR A 172 -1.20 11.47 -11.90
CA TYR A 172 -0.95 10.23 -11.16
C TYR A 172 0.13 9.39 -11.85
N ALA A 173 1.17 9.03 -11.12
CA ALA A 173 2.29 8.25 -11.64
C ALA A 173 2.20 6.79 -11.18
N ILE A 174 1.86 5.90 -12.10
CA ILE A 174 2.04 4.45 -11.91
C ILE A 174 3.54 4.16 -12.02
N PRO A 175 4.20 3.66 -10.97
CA PRO A 175 5.65 3.45 -10.98
C PRO A 175 6.05 2.34 -11.95
N ASN A 176 7.23 2.48 -12.54
CA ASN A 176 7.84 1.38 -13.26
C ASN A 176 8.42 0.32 -12.29
N LYS A 177 8.75 -0.87 -12.82
CA LYS A 177 9.29 -2.00 -12.03
C LYS A 177 10.50 -1.61 -11.16
N ASN A 178 11.38 -0.72 -11.65
CA ASN A 178 12.60 -0.32 -10.91
C ASN A 178 12.28 0.67 -9.78
N GLN A 179 11.31 1.56 -9.97
CA GLN A 179 10.88 2.51 -8.94
C GLN A 179 10.25 1.81 -7.73
N CYS A 180 9.66 0.62 -7.91
CA CYS A 180 9.16 -0.17 -6.78
C CYS A 180 10.27 -0.48 -5.76
N LYS A 181 11.50 -0.75 -6.23
CA LYS A 181 12.64 -1.03 -5.35
C LYS A 181 12.96 0.12 -4.42
N THR A 182 12.81 1.37 -4.86
CA THR A 182 13.16 2.55 -4.04
C THR A 182 12.42 2.56 -2.69
N CYS A 183 11.13 2.21 -2.69
CA CYS A 183 10.34 2.15 -1.44
C CYS A 183 10.45 0.80 -0.74
N HIS A 184 10.68 -0.29 -1.48
CA HIS A 184 10.69 -1.65 -0.95
C HIS A 184 12.08 -2.18 -0.61
N GLN A 185 13.13 -1.37 -0.77
CA GLN A 185 14.51 -1.77 -0.49
C GLN A 185 14.76 -1.97 1.01
N SER A 186 15.45 -3.07 1.33
CA SER A 186 15.99 -3.37 2.65
C SER A 186 17.34 -4.06 2.44
N GLY A 187 18.43 -3.35 2.60
CA GLY A 187 19.75 -3.79 2.15
C GLY A 187 19.75 -4.07 0.64
N ASP A 188 20.14 -5.27 0.26
CA ASP A 188 20.15 -5.74 -1.13
C ASP A 188 18.83 -6.38 -1.57
N SER A 189 17.87 -6.53 -0.64
CA SER A 189 16.61 -7.23 -0.87
C SER A 189 15.45 -6.27 -1.11
N VAL A 190 14.38 -6.79 -1.70
CA VAL A 190 13.05 -6.15 -1.78
C VAL A 190 12.17 -6.79 -0.72
N LEU A 191 11.47 -6.00 0.09
CA LEU A 191 10.56 -6.48 1.13
C LEU A 191 9.20 -5.77 1.07
N PRO A 192 8.12 -6.41 1.53
CA PRO A 192 6.84 -5.73 1.77
C PRO A 192 6.99 -4.60 2.80
N ILE A 193 6.07 -3.63 2.78
CA ILE A 193 6.08 -2.49 3.73
C ILE A 193 4.98 -2.66 4.78
N GLY A 194 3.76 -2.99 4.33
CA GLY A 194 2.55 -2.85 5.12
C GLY A 194 2.24 -3.96 6.14
N PRO A 195 2.42 -5.26 5.83
CA PRO A 195 1.94 -6.34 6.68
C PRO A 195 2.86 -6.57 7.88
N LYS A 196 2.75 -5.67 8.85
CA LYS A 196 3.36 -5.71 10.20
C LYS A 196 2.28 -5.89 11.24
N ALA A 197 2.57 -6.61 12.31
CA ALA A 197 1.60 -6.94 13.36
C ALA A 197 0.82 -5.70 13.82
N ARG A 198 1.52 -4.63 14.18
CA ARG A 198 0.90 -3.38 14.67
C ARG A 198 -0.09 -2.72 13.72
N ASN A 199 0.11 -2.86 12.40
CA ASN A 199 -0.78 -2.29 11.38
C ASN A 199 -1.94 -3.22 11.00
N LEU A 200 -1.83 -4.52 11.31
CA LEU A 200 -2.85 -5.53 11.02
C LEU A 200 -3.70 -5.90 12.24
N ASN A 201 -3.30 -5.46 13.46
CA ASN A 201 -4.00 -5.78 14.68
C ASN A 201 -5.23 -4.88 14.89
N HIS A 202 -6.24 -5.10 14.08
CA HIS A 202 -7.57 -4.48 14.14
C HIS A 202 -8.60 -5.38 13.45
N ASP A 203 -9.86 -4.98 13.40
CA ASP A 203 -10.94 -5.83 12.88
C ASP A 203 -10.90 -6.05 11.35
N GLY A 204 -10.26 -5.18 10.59
CA GLY A 204 -10.12 -5.33 9.16
C GLY A 204 -11.44 -5.36 8.38
N PRO A 205 -11.41 -5.71 7.07
CA PRO A 205 -12.60 -5.66 6.20
C PRO A 205 -13.72 -6.65 6.58
N THR A 206 -13.41 -7.68 7.36
CA THR A 206 -14.39 -8.71 7.77
C THR A 206 -15.14 -8.38 9.05
N GLY A 207 -14.77 -7.30 9.74
CA GLY A 207 -15.33 -6.91 11.04
C GLY A 207 -14.94 -7.86 12.19
N PHE A 208 -13.91 -8.67 12.02
CA PHE A 208 -13.34 -9.56 13.05
C PHE A 208 -11.83 -9.33 13.12
N GLY A 209 -11.23 -9.57 14.29
CA GLY A 209 -9.80 -9.42 14.52
C GLY A 209 -8.96 -10.01 13.39
N GLN A 210 -8.32 -9.15 12.60
CA GLN A 210 -7.71 -9.54 11.32
C GLN A 210 -6.58 -10.56 11.47
N LEU A 211 -5.70 -10.38 12.47
CA LEU A 211 -4.62 -11.33 12.74
C LEU A 211 -5.16 -12.69 13.19
N SER A 212 -6.20 -12.71 14.04
CA SER A 212 -6.86 -13.95 14.46
C SER A 212 -7.51 -14.66 13.28
N ASN A 213 -8.12 -13.90 12.35
CA ASN A 213 -8.71 -14.45 11.13
C ASN A 213 -7.62 -15.03 10.21
N TRP A 214 -6.48 -14.35 10.07
CA TRP A 214 -5.35 -14.88 9.29
C TRP A 214 -4.82 -16.18 9.87
N GLN A 215 -4.68 -16.27 11.20
CA GLN A 215 -4.25 -17.49 11.88
C GLN A 215 -5.27 -18.62 11.69
N ALA A 216 -6.56 -18.36 11.92
CA ALA A 216 -7.63 -19.35 11.73
C ALA A 216 -7.73 -19.87 10.29
N ARG A 217 -7.34 -19.04 9.31
CA ARG A 217 -7.32 -19.38 7.88
C ARG A 217 -6.00 -20.01 7.42
N GLY A 218 -5.03 -20.19 8.32
CA GLY A 218 -3.72 -20.75 8.00
C GLY A 218 -2.88 -19.87 7.07
N ILE A 219 -3.01 -18.54 7.19
CA ILE A 219 -2.18 -17.57 6.47
C ILE A 219 -0.91 -17.26 7.26
N ILE A 220 -1.02 -17.23 8.60
CA ILE A 220 0.09 -16.91 9.51
C ILE A 220 0.08 -17.87 10.70
N ASP A 221 1.25 -18.15 11.23
CA ASP A 221 1.46 -18.89 12.48
C ASP A 221 2.19 -18.05 13.52
N GLY A 222 1.98 -18.38 14.79
CA GLY A 222 2.70 -17.80 15.93
C GLY A 222 2.17 -16.45 16.41
N VAL A 223 0.93 -16.06 16.09
CA VAL A 223 0.32 -14.82 16.59
C VAL A 223 0.14 -14.93 18.11
N PRO A 224 0.74 -14.02 18.92
CA PRO A 224 0.59 -14.04 20.37
C PRO A 224 -0.80 -13.58 20.82
N ALA A 225 -1.14 -13.81 22.08
CA ALA A 225 -2.42 -13.38 22.67
C ALA A 225 -2.61 -11.85 22.65
N HIS A 226 -1.51 -11.10 22.69
CA HIS A 226 -1.51 -9.63 22.71
C HIS A 226 -0.50 -9.09 21.69
N PRO A 227 -0.82 -9.12 20.39
CA PRO A 227 0.06 -8.56 19.38
C PRO A 227 0.13 -7.03 19.53
N PRO A 228 1.26 -6.39 19.12
CA PRO A 228 1.42 -4.95 19.21
C PRO A 228 0.37 -4.19 18.37
N VAL A 229 0.08 -2.97 18.81
CA VAL A 229 -0.83 -2.03 18.14
C VAL A 229 -0.10 -0.74 17.79
N VAL A 230 -0.62 -0.03 16.83
CA VAL A 230 -0.26 1.35 16.49
C VAL A 230 -1.54 2.19 16.53
N PRO A 231 -1.49 3.45 17.04
CA PRO A 231 -2.67 4.29 17.07
C PRO A 231 -3.15 4.64 15.65
N PRO A 232 -4.47 4.72 15.43
CA PRO A 232 -5.01 5.35 14.22
C PRO A 232 -4.54 6.80 14.13
N VAL A 233 -3.93 7.18 13.01
CA VAL A 233 -3.33 8.51 12.81
C VAL A 233 -4.36 9.63 12.95
N TRP A 234 -5.60 9.39 12.50
CA TRP A 234 -6.66 10.40 12.46
C TRP A 234 -7.57 10.41 13.69
N GLU A 235 -7.26 9.62 14.72
CA GLU A 235 -7.99 9.61 15.98
C GLU A 235 -7.51 10.78 16.87
N SER A 236 -8.18 11.93 16.77
CA SER A 236 -7.76 13.18 17.41
C SER A 236 -7.77 13.17 18.95
N SER A 237 -8.44 12.20 19.57
CA SER A 237 -8.43 12.01 21.03
C SER A 237 -7.10 11.45 21.56
N LEU A 238 -6.25 10.91 20.68
CA LEU A 238 -4.95 10.35 21.02
C LEU A 238 -3.84 11.40 20.99
N PRO A 239 -2.75 11.19 21.77
CA PRO A 239 -1.63 12.14 21.81
C PRO A 239 -1.04 12.42 20.42
N VAL A 240 -0.77 13.69 20.12
CA VAL A 240 -0.23 14.13 18.82
C VAL A 240 1.08 13.41 18.48
N GLU A 241 1.97 13.23 19.45
CA GLU A 241 3.25 12.55 19.26
C GLU A 241 3.05 11.11 18.75
N SER A 242 2.17 10.33 19.38
CA SER A 242 1.92 8.94 18.96
C SER A 242 1.28 8.87 17.59
N ARG A 243 0.36 9.79 17.24
CA ARG A 243 -0.24 9.90 15.91
C ARG A 243 0.79 10.26 14.82
N ALA A 244 1.62 11.28 15.09
CA ALA A 244 2.68 11.69 14.18
C ALA A 244 3.72 10.58 13.98
N ARG A 245 4.10 9.86 15.06
CA ARG A 245 5.02 8.71 14.96
C ARG A 245 4.42 7.58 14.13
N ALA A 246 3.13 7.28 14.27
CA ALA A 246 2.43 6.30 13.44
C ALA A 246 2.37 6.73 11.96
N TYR A 247 2.15 8.03 11.70
CA TYR A 247 2.19 8.60 10.37
C TYR A 247 3.58 8.46 9.72
N LEU A 248 4.63 8.81 10.45
CA LEU A 248 6.02 8.71 9.97
C LEU A 248 6.45 7.26 9.74
N ASP A 249 6.00 6.31 10.58
CA ASP A 249 6.28 4.88 10.40
C ASP A 249 5.74 4.36 9.07
N ILE A 250 4.52 4.69 8.72
CA ILE A 250 3.91 4.13 7.49
C ILE A 250 4.32 4.89 6.22
N ASN A 251 4.52 6.21 6.30
CA ASN A 251 4.77 7.04 5.14
C ASN A 251 6.26 7.26 4.85
N CYS A 252 7.15 7.13 5.83
CA CYS A 252 8.54 7.55 5.71
C CYS A 252 9.55 6.45 6.07
N ALA A 253 9.25 5.61 7.10
CA ALA A 253 10.24 4.68 7.65
C ALA A 253 10.68 3.58 6.69
N HIS A 254 9.89 3.26 5.66
CA HIS A 254 10.30 2.26 4.68
C HIS A 254 11.54 2.66 3.88
N CYS A 255 11.79 3.98 3.71
CA CYS A 255 13.04 4.51 3.16
C CYS A 255 13.99 4.97 4.26
N HIS A 256 13.47 5.64 5.31
CA HIS A 256 14.23 6.22 6.41
C HIS A 256 14.41 5.22 7.55
N LYS A 257 15.30 4.26 7.35
CA LYS A 257 15.78 3.22 8.29
C LYS A 257 17.22 2.86 7.94
N ALA A 258 17.88 2.07 8.81
CA ALA A 258 19.31 1.76 8.68
C ALA A 258 19.70 1.10 7.35
N ASP A 259 18.83 0.29 6.78
CA ASP A 259 19.00 -0.49 5.55
C ASP A 259 18.06 -0.06 4.40
N GLY A 260 17.37 1.07 4.56
CA GLY A 260 16.49 1.65 3.54
C GLY A 260 17.22 2.49 2.50
N SER A 261 16.53 2.87 1.44
CA SER A 261 17.08 3.67 0.34
C SER A 261 17.59 5.06 0.76
N ALA A 262 17.09 5.60 1.88
CA ALA A 262 17.52 6.88 2.46
C ALA A 262 18.38 6.70 3.74
N SER A 263 19.01 5.55 3.93
CA SER A 263 19.86 5.24 5.10
C SER A 263 20.97 6.24 5.32
N ASN A 264 21.55 6.81 4.24
CA ASN A 264 22.59 7.84 4.28
C ASN A 264 22.15 9.15 4.96
N SER A 265 20.87 9.41 5.12
CA SER A 265 20.35 10.56 5.85
C SER A 265 20.58 10.45 7.37
N GLY A 266 20.77 9.23 7.87
CA GLY A 266 20.82 8.93 9.30
C GLY A 266 19.53 9.31 10.04
N LEU A 267 18.41 9.41 9.30
CA LEU A 267 17.06 9.65 9.81
C LEU A 267 16.32 8.30 9.80
N TRP A 268 15.86 7.87 10.98
CA TRP A 268 15.15 6.61 11.16
C TRP A 268 13.79 6.89 11.80
N LEU A 269 12.73 6.65 11.04
CA LEU A 269 11.37 7.09 11.40
C LEU A 269 10.44 5.93 11.77
N GLY A 270 11.00 4.74 12.00
CA GLY A 270 10.24 3.58 12.44
C GLY A 270 9.58 3.76 13.81
N TRP A 271 8.45 3.10 14.00
CA TRP A 271 7.65 3.16 15.23
C TRP A 271 8.44 2.89 16.51
N THR A 272 9.38 1.95 16.45
CA THR A 272 10.20 1.52 17.60
C THR A 272 11.43 2.37 17.86
N GLU A 273 11.75 3.34 16.99
CA GLU A 273 12.89 4.22 17.19
C GLU A 273 12.62 5.19 18.34
N THR A 274 13.58 5.36 19.24
CA THR A 274 13.46 6.21 20.43
C THR A 274 14.57 7.25 20.56
N GLU A 275 15.63 7.14 19.75
CA GLU A 275 16.74 8.10 19.80
C GLU A 275 16.33 9.43 19.12
N PRO A 276 16.30 10.55 19.87
CA PRO A 276 15.83 11.84 19.32
C PRO A 276 16.57 12.27 18.06
N VAL A 277 17.88 12.11 18.00
CA VAL A 277 18.71 12.48 16.83
C VAL A 277 18.35 11.62 15.60
N LYS A 278 18.05 10.34 15.77
CA LYS A 278 17.59 9.48 14.67
C LYS A 278 16.19 9.86 14.19
N LEU A 279 15.34 10.35 15.07
CA LEU A 279 14.05 10.94 14.72
C LEU A 279 14.16 12.32 14.08
N GLY A 280 15.36 12.86 14.02
CA GLY A 280 15.67 14.17 13.40
C GLY A 280 15.66 15.35 14.34
N LEU A 281 15.36 15.18 15.64
CA LEU A 281 15.30 16.26 16.61
C LEU A 281 16.70 16.86 16.83
N GLY A 282 16.85 18.17 16.60
CA GLY A 282 18.12 18.86 16.69
C GLY A 282 19.22 18.32 15.76
N LYS A 283 18.84 17.55 14.74
CA LYS A 283 19.78 16.92 13.81
C LYS A 283 20.07 17.85 12.64
N HIS A 284 21.36 18.12 12.39
CA HIS A 284 21.79 18.74 11.14
C HIS A 284 21.61 17.77 9.95
N PRO A 285 21.21 18.27 8.76
CA PRO A 285 21.06 17.41 7.60
C PRO A 285 22.44 16.90 7.13
N THR A 286 22.50 15.64 6.69
CA THR A 286 23.75 15.04 6.18
C THR A 286 24.04 15.51 4.75
N ALA A 287 23.02 15.57 3.88
CA ALA A 287 23.15 15.90 2.47
C ALA A 287 21.84 16.44 1.87
N ALA A 288 21.25 17.47 2.48
CA ALA A 288 19.95 17.99 2.00
C ALA A 288 20.08 18.86 0.74
N GLY A 289 21.25 19.48 0.49
CA GLY A 289 21.41 20.41 -0.63
C GLY A 289 20.32 21.50 -0.65
N ARG A 290 19.73 21.75 -1.82
CA ARG A 290 18.60 22.69 -1.94
C ARG A 290 17.33 22.21 -1.22
N GLY A 291 17.21 20.92 -0.90
CA GLY A 291 16.15 20.36 -0.08
C GLY A 291 16.17 20.81 1.37
N SER A 292 17.21 21.54 1.83
CA SER A 292 17.21 22.19 3.13
C SER A 292 16.33 23.45 3.16
N GLY A 293 16.12 24.10 2.01
CA GLY A 293 15.40 25.39 1.94
C GLY A 293 16.03 26.47 2.81
N GLY A 294 17.37 26.43 3.04
CA GLY A 294 18.09 27.33 3.93
C GLY A 294 17.97 27.02 5.43
N ARG A 295 17.32 25.93 5.81
CA ARG A 295 17.13 25.49 7.20
C ARG A 295 18.32 24.67 7.68
N SER A 296 18.59 24.72 8.98
CA SER A 296 19.76 24.05 9.58
C SER A 296 19.46 22.73 10.27
N MET A 297 18.19 22.48 10.63
CA MET A 297 17.77 21.28 11.37
C MET A 297 16.75 20.46 10.62
N VAL A 298 16.83 19.13 10.74
CA VAL A 298 15.83 18.22 10.18
C VAL A 298 14.50 18.43 10.88
N VAL A 299 14.48 18.43 12.21
CA VAL A 299 13.38 18.82 13.07
C VAL A 299 13.92 19.83 14.09
N GLU A 300 13.46 21.07 14.02
CA GLU A 300 13.73 22.10 15.01
C GLU A 300 12.61 22.10 16.03
N PRO A 301 12.81 21.64 17.28
CA PRO A 301 11.77 21.55 18.29
C PRO A 301 11.05 22.90 18.50
N GLY A 302 9.72 22.88 18.55
CA GLY A 302 8.89 24.07 18.67
C GLY A 302 8.78 24.93 17.41
N GLN A 303 9.53 24.63 16.34
CA GLN A 303 9.64 25.50 15.16
C GLN A 303 9.42 24.73 13.84
N PRO A 304 8.18 24.37 13.50
CA PRO A 304 7.89 23.58 12.28
C PRO A 304 8.36 24.28 10.99
N ASP A 305 8.26 25.62 10.91
CA ASP A 305 8.68 26.38 9.72
C ASP A 305 10.21 26.40 9.53
N GLN A 306 10.97 26.16 10.58
CA GLN A 306 12.43 26.02 10.53
C GLN A 306 12.89 24.58 10.36
N SER A 307 11.95 23.63 10.28
CA SER A 307 12.23 22.21 10.12
C SER A 307 12.30 21.80 8.64
N ILE A 308 13.39 21.14 8.24
CA ILE A 308 13.58 20.61 6.89
C ILE A 308 12.50 19.56 6.55
N LEU A 309 12.11 18.74 7.54
CA LEU A 309 11.06 17.74 7.38
C LEU A 309 9.77 18.38 6.85
N VAL A 310 9.28 19.41 7.52
CA VAL A 310 8.08 20.14 7.12
C VAL A 310 8.25 20.81 5.75
N PHE A 311 9.38 21.47 5.50
CA PHE A 311 9.65 22.10 4.22
C PHE A 311 9.59 21.11 3.05
N ARG A 312 10.16 19.93 3.21
CA ARG A 312 10.14 18.89 2.18
C ARG A 312 8.79 18.25 2.00
N MET A 313 8.02 18.04 3.09
CA MET A 313 6.65 17.53 3.01
C MET A 313 5.71 18.51 2.30
N ALA A 314 5.89 19.82 2.54
CA ALA A 314 5.11 20.91 1.93
C ALA A 314 5.53 21.24 0.48
N SER A 315 6.46 20.50 -0.12
CA SER A 315 6.92 20.73 -1.49
C SER A 315 6.39 19.66 -2.44
N ASP A 316 6.05 20.06 -3.66
CA ASP A 316 5.79 19.20 -4.82
C ASP A 316 6.95 19.23 -5.83
N GLU A 317 7.99 20.03 -5.56
CA GLU A 317 9.14 20.20 -6.46
C GLU A 317 10.03 18.98 -6.47
N ALA A 318 10.34 18.46 -7.67
CA ALA A 318 11.23 17.33 -7.86
C ALA A 318 12.63 17.59 -7.25
N GLY A 319 13.11 16.65 -6.43
CA GLY A 319 14.38 16.74 -5.68
C GLY A 319 14.30 17.55 -4.38
N ILE A 320 13.12 18.12 -4.06
CA ILE A 320 12.82 18.72 -2.75
C ILE A 320 11.75 17.89 -2.04
N ALA A 321 10.66 17.59 -2.74
CA ALA A 321 9.50 16.87 -2.20
C ALA A 321 9.88 15.58 -1.43
N MET A 322 9.19 15.32 -0.32
CA MET A 322 9.21 14.05 0.40
C MET A 322 7.77 13.63 0.73
N PRO A 323 7.42 12.35 0.47
CA PRO A 323 8.18 11.34 -0.30
C PRO A 323 8.51 11.75 -1.73
N GLU A 324 9.64 11.28 -2.25
CA GLU A 324 10.08 11.57 -3.64
C GLU A 324 9.22 10.85 -4.70
N LEU A 325 8.61 9.74 -4.33
CA LEU A 325 7.79 8.88 -5.18
C LEU A 325 6.49 8.50 -4.47
N GLY A 326 5.47 8.16 -5.27
CA GLY A 326 4.21 7.62 -4.76
C GLY A 326 3.17 8.69 -4.39
N ARG A 327 3.47 9.96 -4.60
CA ARG A 327 2.52 11.08 -4.51
C ARG A 327 2.76 12.12 -5.61
N SER A 328 1.70 12.77 -6.02
CA SER A 328 1.71 13.92 -6.95
C SER A 328 1.19 15.20 -6.26
N VAL A 329 0.53 15.05 -5.11
CA VAL A 329 0.02 16.16 -4.30
C VAL A 329 0.56 16.10 -2.87
N ILE A 330 0.47 17.20 -2.16
CA ILE A 330 0.82 17.28 -0.75
C ILE A 330 -0.27 16.58 0.08
N ASP A 331 0.16 15.77 1.06
CA ASP A 331 -0.72 15.25 2.10
C ASP A 331 -0.90 16.34 3.16
N GLU A 332 -1.89 17.22 2.98
CA GLU A 332 -2.09 18.39 3.82
C GLU A 332 -2.41 17.98 5.27
N ASP A 333 -3.21 16.94 5.48
CA ASP A 333 -3.55 16.44 6.81
C ASP A 333 -2.31 15.85 7.51
N GLY A 334 -1.50 15.08 6.78
CA GLY A 334 -0.24 14.54 7.29
C GLY A 334 0.79 15.64 7.59
N LEU A 335 0.86 16.66 6.74
CA LEU A 335 1.70 17.84 6.96
C LEU A 335 1.27 18.59 8.23
N LEU A 336 -0.02 18.85 8.41
CA LEU A 336 -0.57 19.52 9.59
C LEU A 336 -0.25 18.73 10.86
N LEU A 337 -0.47 17.41 10.86
CA LEU A 337 -0.16 16.55 12.00
C LEU A 337 1.32 16.60 12.41
N VAL A 338 2.23 16.58 11.44
CA VAL A 338 3.67 16.66 11.72
C VAL A 338 4.05 18.04 12.23
N ARG A 339 3.43 19.11 11.73
CA ARG A 339 3.61 20.47 12.27
C ARG A 339 3.17 20.57 13.73
N GLU A 340 1.96 20.09 14.06
CA GLU A 340 1.43 20.05 15.44
C GLU A 340 2.36 19.25 16.37
N TRP A 341 2.88 18.13 15.89
CA TRP A 341 3.85 17.36 16.67
C TRP A 341 5.11 18.16 16.96
N ILE A 342 5.71 18.81 15.96
CA ILE A 342 6.94 19.59 16.14
C ILE A 342 6.68 20.77 17.09
N GLU A 343 5.55 21.47 16.96
CA GLU A 343 5.15 22.54 17.90
C GLU A 343 5.06 22.02 19.34
N SER A 344 4.54 20.80 19.55
CA SER A 344 4.42 20.20 20.88
C SER A 344 5.76 19.80 21.53
N LEU A 345 6.87 19.87 20.80
CA LEU A 345 8.22 19.58 21.30
C LEU A 345 8.86 20.78 22.01
N ASP A 346 8.24 21.95 21.95
CA ASP A 346 8.72 23.13 22.66
C ASP A 346 8.71 22.89 24.18
N GLY A 347 9.85 23.19 24.86
CA GLY A 347 10.00 22.99 26.30
C GLY A 347 10.32 21.57 26.76
N ARG A 348 10.60 20.63 25.88
CA ARG A 348 11.18 19.31 26.23
C ARG A 348 12.71 19.39 26.08
N GLU A 349 13.41 19.70 27.20
CA GLU A 349 14.87 19.53 27.33
C GLU A 349 15.26 18.07 27.59
#